data_61374caacb360da4d581a07f75361f6e
#
_entry.id   61374caacb360da4d581a07f75361f6e
#
_cell.length_a   1.000
_cell.length_b   1.000
_cell.length_c   1.000
_cell.angle_alpha   90.00
_cell.angle_beta   90.00
_cell.angle_gamma   90.00
#
_symmetry.space_group_name_H-M   'P 1'
#
loop_
_entity.id
_entity.type
_entity.pdbx_description
1 polymer ?
#
loop_
_entity_poly.entity_id
_entity_poly.type
_entity_poly.pdbx_seq_one_letter_code
_entity_poly.pdbx_strand_id
1 'polypeptide(L)' 'MTNTLTILNMLREKGIATVRTPSGIQFMGVARASAQDKAMMSRITQTELDAALKWQR' A
#
# COMPACT_ATOMS: atom_id res chain seq x y z
N MET A 1 -6.28 -4.20 15.66
CA MET A 1 -5.56 -4.79 14.51
C MET A 1 -5.64 -3.84 13.33
N THR A 2 -4.49 -3.47 12.77
CA THR A 2 -4.44 -2.53 11.66
C THR A 2 -4.74 -3.27 10.36
N ASN A 3 -5.77 -2.86 9.64
CA ASN A 3 -6.09 -3.52 8.37
C ASN A 3 -5.35 -2.83 7.20
N THR A 4 -5.32 -3.52 6.07
CA THR A 4 -4.58 -3.07 4.89
C THR A 4 -5.06 -1.71 4.40
N LEU A 5 -6.37 -1.47 4.41
CA LEU A 5 -6.92 -0.19 3.94
C LEU A 5 -6.44 0.97 4.81
N THR A 6 -6.38 0.78 6.12
CA THR A 6 -5.86 1.80 7.04
C THR A 6 -4.40 2.11 6.73
N ILE A 7 -3.60 1.07 6.50
CA ILE A 7 -2.18 1.24 6.15
C ILE A 7 -2.05 2.01 4.83
N LEU A 8 -2.84 1.66 3.82
CA LEU A 8 -2.81 2.33 2.53
C LEU A 8 -3.18 3.81 2.65
N ASN A 9 -4.17 4.14 3.49
CA ASN A 9 -4.57 5.52 3.71
C ASN A 9 -3.46 6.32 4.39
N MET A 10 -2.79 5.73 5.37
CA MET A 10 -1.65 6.36 6.02
C MET A 10 -0.53 6.63 5.03
N LEU A 11 -0.22 5.67 4.17
CA LEU A 11 0.83 5.82 3.17
C LEU A 11 0.46 6.90 2.15
N ARG A 12 -0.81 6.98 1.77
CA ARG A 12 -1.28 8.01 0.84
C ARG A 12 -1.03 9.40 1.41
N GLU A 13 -1.26 9.60 2.70
CA GLU A 13 -1.02 10.88 3.35
C GLU A 13 0.45 11.28 3.31
N LYS A 14 1.34 10.30 3.22
CA LYS A 14 2.78 10.53 3.11
C LYS A 14 3.24 10.71 1.67
N GLY A 15 2.32 10.63 0.72
CA GLY A 15 2.65 10.76 -0.70
C GLY A 15 2.99 9.43 -1.37
N ILE A 16 2.69 8.31 -0.71
CA ILE A 16 2.91 6.97 -1.27
C ILE A 16 1.58 6.45 -1.78
N ALA A 17 1.52 6.12 -3.06
CA ALA A 17 0.30 5.64 -3.70
C ALA A 17 0.48 4.23 -4.22
N THR A 18 -0.65 3.54 -4.43
CA THR A 18 -0.65 2.23 -5.07
C THR A 18 -1.12 2.36 -6.51
N VAL A 19 -0.52 1.59 -7.41
CA VAL A 19 -0.92 1.55 -8.81
C VAL A 19 -1.06 0.11 -9.27
N ARG A 20 -2.04 -0.16 -10.13
CA ARG A 20 -2.19 -1.46 -10.76
C ARG A 20 -1.35 -1.49 -12.02
N THR A 21 -0.52 -2.53 -12.13
CA THR A 21 0.29 -2.78 -13.32
C THR A 21 0.00 -4.18 -13.84
N PRO A 22 0.43 -4.51 -15.08
CA PRO A 22 0.30 -5.88 -15.58
C PRO A 22 1.04 -6.90 -14.69
N SER A 23 2.05 -6.46 -13.94
CA SER A 23 2.81 -7.32 -13.02
C SER A 23 2.18 -7.43 -11.64
N GLY A 24 1.11 -6.69 -11.37
CA GLY A 24 0.47 -6.65 -10.07
C GLY A 24 0.42 -5.24 -9.51
N ILE A 25 0.06 -5.12 -8.24
CA ILE A 25 -0.06 -3.83 -7.59
C ILE A 25 1.30 -3.41 -7.04
N GLN A 26 1.70 -2.18 -7.33
CA GLN A 26 2.98 -1.63 -6.89
C GLN A 26 2.78 -0.32 -6.14
N PHE A 27 3.78 0.04 -5.33
CA PHE A 27 3.78 1.30 -4.60
C PHE A 27 4.60 2.34 -5.35
N MET A 28 4.06 3.56 -5.43
CA MET A 28 4.76 4.70 -6.01
C MET A 28 5.14 5.68 -4.90
N GLY A 29 6.28 6.34 -5.04
CA GLY A 29 6.76 7.29 -4.05
C GLY A 29 7.47 6.61 -2.87
N VAL A 30 8.00 5.42 -3.08
CA VAL A 30 8.64 4.62 -2.02
C VAL A 30 9.82 5.34 -1.38
N ALA A 31 10.46 6.27 -2.09
CA ALA A 31 11.55 7.05 -1.54
C ALA A 31 11.14 7.86 -0.32
N ARG A 32 9.84 8.13 -0.17
CA ARG A 32 9.30 8.86 0.98
C ARG A 32 8.98 7.97 2.16
N ALA A 33 9.08 6.65 1.98
CA ALA A 33 8.76 5.70 3.03
C ALA A 33 9.92 5.58 4.02
N SER A 34 9.59 5.55 5.31
CA SER A 34 10.56 5.25 6.35
C SER A 34 10.87 3.75 6.34
N ALA A 35 11.89 3.34 7.10
CA ALA A 35 12.20 1.91 7.24
C ALA A 35 11.00 1.15 7.81
N GLN A 36 10.28 1.74 8.74
CA GLN A 36 9.09 1.14 9.34
C GLN A 36 7.98 1.01 8.31
N ASP A 37 7.77 2.03 7.47
CA ASP A 37 6.77 1.98 6.41
C ASP A 37 7.09 0.89 5.41
N LYS A 38 8.36 0.76 5.02
CA LYS A 38 8.79 -0.29 4.10
C LYS A 38 8.56 -1.67 4.68
N ALA A 39 8.79 -1.85 5.98
CA ALA A 39 8.53 -3.11 6.64
C ALA A 39 7.05 -3.47 6.62
N MET A 40 6.17 -2.48 6.84
CA MET A 40 4.72 -2.70 6.76
C MET A 40 4.30 -3.04 5.34
N MET A 41 4.82 -2.34 4.34
CA MET A 41 4.47 -2.60 2.95
C MET A 41 4.88 -4.02 2.52
N SER A 42 6.02 -4.50 2.99
CA SER A 42 6.50 -5.83 2.61
C SER A 42 5.66 -6.96 3.21
N ARG A 43 4.89 -6.68 4.26
CA ARG A 43 4.00 -7.68 4.88
C ARG A 43 2.65 -7.78 4.19
N ILE A 44 2.32 -6.81 3.35
CA ILE A 44 1.02 -6.80 2.67
C ILE A 44 1.14 -7.67 1.43
N THR A 45 0.24 -8.66 1.32
CA THR A 45 0.22 -9.54 0.14
C THR A 45 -0.53 -8.88 -1.01
N GLN A 46 -0.33 -9.38 -2.23
CA GLN A 46 -1.07 -8.90 -3.39
C GLN A 46 -2.57 -9.13 -3.23
N THR A 47 -2.96 -10.23 -2.59
CA THR A 47 -4.36 -10.52 -2.32
C THR A 47 -4.97 -9.46 -1.41
N GLU A 48 -4.24 -9.06 -0.36
CA GLU A 48 -4.71 -8.04 0.56
C GLU A 48 -4.81 -6.67 -0.12
N LEU A 49 -3.84 -6.33 -0.96
CA LEU A 49 -3.85 -5.09 -1.72
C LEU A 49 -5.05 -5.04 -2.66
N ASP A 50 -5.29 -6.13 -3.39
CA ASP A 50 -6.41 -6.20 -4.31
C ASP A 50 -7.74 -6.04 -3.58
N ALA A 51 -7.90 -6.71 -2.45
CA ALA A 51 -9.12 -6.62 -1.65
C ALA A 51 -9.34 -5.20 -1.13
N ALA A 52 -8.27 -4.55 -0.64
CA ALA A 52 -8.37 -3.20 -0.11
C ALA A 52 -8.74 -2.20 -1.20
N LEU A 53 -8.16 -2.34 -2.39
CA LEU A 53 -8.41 -1.43 -3.50
C LEU A 53 -9.83 -1.56 -4.05
N LYS A 54 -10.46 -2.73 -3.91
CA LYS A 54 -11.86 -2.89 -4.29
C LYS A 54 -12.79 -2.06 -3.41
N TRP A 55 -12.41 -1.82 -2.18
CA TRP A 55 -13.19 -1.03 -1.23
C TRP A 55 -12.86 0.46 -1.30
N GLN A 56 -11.75 0.80 -1.92
CA GLN A 56 -11.31 2.17 -2.10
C GLN A 56 -11.96 2.76 -3.35
N ARG A 57 -12.72 3.81 -3.20
CA ARG A 57 -13.34 4.49 -4.33
C ARG A 57 -13.13 5.99 -4.24
#